data_bb790acf9f4449d71493b79f37a28dfd
#
_entry.id   bb790acf9f4449d71493b79f37a28dfd
#
_cell.length_a   1.000
_cell.length_b   1.000
_cell.length_c   1.000
_cell.angle_alpha   90.00
_cell.angle_beta   90.00
_cell.angle_gamma   90.00
#
_symmetry.space_group_name_H-M   'P 1'
#
loop_
_entity.id
_entity.type
_entity.pdbx_description
1 polymer ?
#
loop_
_entity_poly.entity_id
_entity_poly.type
_entity_poly.pdbx_seq_one_letter_code
_entity_poly.pdbx_strand_id
1 'polypeptide(L)'
;MNTGSRSEGTTGLLVGLLLAVFAIAFQMIGVAAALPEAMRSLDAVALYPWAFSMAVTGMLTAILVAGRHCDRHGPLVSMGLGFGAMLLGLTVGSLATDVWMLLTARLVQGLGAGAINLTLYVVIALAFPAGRRPAVLAMLSFCWVLPAFLGPPISAALVAVNWRLNFAATVPLLLIAAALTWPHLKSLQERSEPDSDAPGTVWWAVAAVAGAPALLQLAGQGLGHWSLLAAAAGLAALGLGVPKVLPPRARDLRNGLGPIIASRAVQTGAFYSGEAFLLLGLQNLKGLDTLQAGLALTIGSLGWSFGSWLQARIRLRRDRIITAGTCFVAFGMAGITVFLTWTGMPLWIGVAAWTLAGCGMGLTVSSTAVATMALSGPREQGRNSGALLVAESIGSSVMTALTGACYAVLLAEEVPAFGWIFLMLLAASVLAIAASLRIGPVHDIAG
;
A
#
# COMPACT_ATOMS: atom_id res chain seq x y z
N MET A 1 30.91 26.47 19.47
CA MET A 1 29.92 25.94 20.43
C MET A 1 28.54 26.00 19.78
N ASN A 2 28.02 24.90 19.21
CA ASN A 2 26.58 24.67 18.91
C ASN A 2 26.33 23.27 18.32
N THR A 3 26.92 22.23 18.89
CA THR A 3 26.68 20.85 18.47
C THR A 3 25.45 20.22 19.15
N GLY A 4 25.05 20.74 20.33
CA GLY A 4 23.92 20.23 21.09
C GLY A 4 22.56 20.51 20.46
N SER A 5 22.30 21.72 19.96
CA SER A 5 21.01 22.11 19.41
C SER A 5 20.67 21.45 18.04
N ARG A 6 21.70 21.08 17.28
CA ARG A 6 21.52 20.35 16.01
C ARG A 6 21.16 18.86 16.19
N SER A 7 21.58 18.23 17.30
CA SER A 7 21.24 16.82 17.59
C SER A 7 19.82 16.67 18.14
N GLU A 8 19.39 17.60 18.99
CA GLU A 8 18.03 17.58 19.55
C GLU A 8 16.96 17.83 18.49
N GLY A 9 17.20 18.75 17.55
CA GLY A 9 16.29 19.03 16.45
C GLY A 9 16.08 17.80 15.53
N THR A 10 17.14 17.09 15.19
CA THR A 10 17.04 15.89 14.34
C THR A 10 16.32 14.73 14.99
N THR A 11 16.37 14.61 16.32
CA THR A 11 15.66 13.57 17.07
C THR A 11 14.15 13.81 17.09
N GLY A 12 13.71 15.06 17.33
CA GLY A 12 12.29 15.41 17.28
C GLY A 12 11.66 15.14 15.91
N LEU A 13 12.35 15.55 14.84
CA LEU A 13 11.92 15.24 13.47
C LEU A 13 11.82 13.72 13.24
N LEU A 14 12.83 12.95 13.63
CA LEU A 14 12.84 11.50 13.46
C LEU A 14 11.65 10.86 14.17
N VAL A 15 11.41 11.20 15.43
CA VAL A 15 10.26 10.69 16.20
C VAL A 15 8.94 11.07 15.53
N GLY A 16 8.79 12.31 15.06
CA GLY A 16 7.60 12.75 14.34
C GLY A 16 7.35 11.93 13.06
N LEU A 17 8.40 11.67 12.26
CA LEU A 17 8.30 10.84 11.06
C LEU A 17 7.94 9.39 11.39
N LEU A 18 8.55 8.80 12.43
CA LEU A 18 8.26 7.44 12.88
C LEU A 18 6.80 7.31 13.36
N LEU A 19 6.31 8.29 14.13
CA LEU A 19 4.91 8.32 14.57
C LEU A 19 3.93 8.50 13.41
N ALA A 20 4.27 9.31 12.40
CA ALA A 20 3.44 9.48 11.21
C ALA A 20 3.32 8.16 10.43
N VAL A 21 4.45 7.45 10.22
CA VAL A 21 4.44 6.13 9.54
C VAL A 21 3.68 5.10 10.37
N PHE A 22 3.88 5.08 11.69
CA PHE A 22 3.14 4.20 12.58
C PHE A 22 1.61 4.46 12.49
N ALA A 23 1.19 5.73 12.49
CA ALA A 23 -0.22 6.10 12.34
C ALA A 23 -0.81 5.62 11.00
N ILE A 24 -0.06 5.80 9.90
CA ILE A 24 -0.45 5.31 8.57
C ILE A 24 -0.57 3.78 8.58
N ALA A 25 0.45 3.09 9.09
CA ALA A 25 0.47 1.62 9.14
C ALA A 25 -0.67 1.08 10.02
N PHE A 26 -0.94 1.70 11.17
CA PHE A 26 -2.06 1.35 12.03
C PHE A 26 -3.41 1.53 11.32
N GLN A 27 -3.58 2.61 10.55
CA GLN A 27 -4.82 2.83 9.78
C GLN A 27 -4.98 1.85 8.61
N MET A 28 -3.88 1.43 8.00
CA MET A 28 -3.96 0.43 6.92
C MET A 28 -4.30 -0.96 7.45
N ILE A 29 -3.70 -1.38 8.55
CA ILE A 29 -3.79 -2.73 9.10
C ILE A 29 -4.92 -2.83 10.15
N GLY A 30 -4.95 -1.94 11.13
CA GLY A 30 -5.92 -1.98 12.22
C GLY A 30 -7.34 -1.68 11.75
N VAL A 31 -7.53 -0.64 10.93
CA VAL A 31 -8.86 -0.31 10.40
C VAL A 31 -9.38 -1.41 9.48
N ALA A 32 -8.51 -2.14 8.77
CA ALA A 32 -8.93 -3.28 7.98
C ALA A 32 -9.75 -4.29 8.82
N ALA A 33 -9.33 -4.54 10.06
CA ALA A 33 -10.04 -5.42 10.98
C ALA A 33 -11.39 -4.84 11.45
N ALA A 34 -11.56 -3.52 11.47
CA ALA A 34 -12.79 -2.84 11.88
C ALA A 34 -13.82 -2.68 10.75
N LEU A 35 -13.39 -2.67 9.49
CA LEU A 35 -14.25 -2.39 8.34
C LEU A 35 -15.43 -3.36 8.18
N PRO A 36 -15.31 -4.69 8.38
CA PRO A 36 -16.45 -5.59 8.28
C PRO A 36 -17.58 -5.20 9.23
N GLU A 37 -17.25 -4.85 10.48
CA GLU A 37 -18.23 -4.42 11.47
C GLU A 37 -18.83 -3.05 11.13
N ALA A 38 -18.00 -2.10 10.67
CA ALA A 38 -18.49 -0.81 10.20
C ALA A 38 -19.49 -0.97 9.05
N MET A 39 -19.21 -1.82 8.07
CA MET A 39 -20.12 -2.07 6.95
C MET A 39 -21.41 -2.76 7.36
N ARG A 40 -21.36 -3.69 8.33
CA ARG A 40 -22.57 -4.30 8.89
C ARG A 40 -23.44 -3.27 9.63
N SER A 41 -22.82 -2.43 10.46
CA SER A 41 -23.53 -1.42 11.26
C SER A 41 -24.14 -0.29 10.40
N LEU A 42 -23.67 -0.12 9.16
CA LEU A 42 -24.17 0.85 8.19
C LEU A 42 -25.03 0.22 7.09
N ASP A 43 -25.40 -1.06 7.22
CA ASP A 43 -26.17 -1.84 6.23
C ASP A 43 -25.60 -1.78 4.81
N ALA A 44 -24.25 -1.79 4.69
CA ALA A 44 -23.54 -1.52 3.45
C ALA A 44 -22.48 -2.56 3.09
N VAL A 45 -22.69 -3.85 3.44
CA VAL A 45 -21.70 -4.93 3.22
C VAL A 45 -21.31 -5.07 1.74
N ALA A 46 -22.23 -4.82 0.81
CA ALA A 46 -21.94 -4.83 -0.63
C ALA A 46 -20.91 -3.77 -1.04
N LEU A 47 -20.78 -2.68 -0.27
CA LEU A 47 -19.82 -1.60 -0.51
C LEU A 47 -18.50 -1.80 0.26
N TYR A 48 -18.30 -2.92 0.96
CA TYR A 48 -17.06 -3.23 1.67
C TYR A 48 -15.80 -3.04 0.82
N PRO A 49 -15.72 -3.52 -0.44
CA PRO A 49 -14.53 -3.31 -1.26
C PRO A 49 -14.23 -1.84 -1.54
N TRP A 50 -15.25 -0.97 -1.58
CA TRP A 50 -15.09 0.46 -1.78
C TRP A 50 -14.32 1.12 -0.62
N ALA A 51 -14.51 0.66 0.61
CA ALA A 51 -13.82 1.21 1.76
C ALA A 51 -12.30 1.01 1.69
N PHE A 52 -11.85 -0.09 1.08
CA PHE A 52 -10.43 -0.30 0.80
C PHE A 52 -9.98 0.48 -0.43
N SER A 53 -10.70 0.36 -1.54
CA SER A 53 -10.27 0.97 -2.80
C SER A 53 -10.25 2.50 -2.73
N MET A 54 -11.16 3.15 -1.99
CA MET A 54 -11.15 4.60 -1.80
C MET A 54 -9.86 5.06 -1.10
N ALA A 55 -9.43 4.37 -0.04
CA ALA A 55 -8.19 4.73 0.65
C ALA A 55 -6.96 4.55 -0.24
N VAL A 56 -6.87 3.43 -0.98
CA VAL A 56 -5.74 3.14 -1.86
C VAL A 56 -5.74 4.06 -3.08
N THR A 57 -6.92 4.39 -3.63
CA THR A 57 -7.08 5.37 -4.72
C THR A 57 -6.67 6.77 -4.28
N GLY A 58 -7.08 7.20 -3.07
CA GLY A 58 -6.62 8.44 -2.49
C GLY A 58 -5.09 8.49 -2.32
N MET A 59 -4.50 7.41 -1.81
CA MET A 59 -3.06 7.28 -1.63
C MET A 59 -2.32 7.36 -2.98
N LEU A 60 -2.79 6.66 -4.00
CA LEU A 60 -2.26 6.72 -5.36
C LEU A 60 -2.30 8.14 -5.91
N THR A 61 -3.47 8.80 -5.82
CA THR A 61 -3.65 10.17 -6.29
C THR A 61 -2.65 11.12 -5.64
N ALA A 62 -2.52 11.04 -4.31
CA ALA A 62 -1.62 11.90 -3.57
C ALA A 62 -0.15 11.63 -3.89
N ILE A 63 0.28 10.37 -4.04
CA ILE A 63 1.65 10.03 -4.45
C ILE A 63 1.99 10.64 -5.80
N LEU A 64 1.08 10.55 -6.77
CA LEU A 64 1.27 11.10 -8.11
C LEU A 64 1.38 12.63 -8.14
N VAL A 65 0.65 13.31 -7.26
CA VAL A 65 0.63 14.78 -7.17
C VAL A 65 1.77 15.29 -6.27
N ALA A 66 1.93 14.71 -5.07
CA ALA A 66 2.87 15.19 -4.06
C ALA A 66 4.33 15.08 -4.53
N GLY A 67 4.69 14.05 -5.31
CA GLY A 67 6.04 13.91 -5.83
C GLY A 67 6.48 15.13 -6.63
N ARG A 68 5.69 15.48 -7.64
CA ARG A 68 5.96 16.62 -8.51
C ARG A 68 5.83 17.97 -7.80
N HIS A 69 4.94 18.02 -6.79
CA HIS A 69 4.81 19.21 -5.97
C HIS A 69 6.03 19.43 -5.09
N CYS A 70 6.55 18.36 -4.47
CA CYS A 70 7.79 18.41 -3.68
C CYS A 70 9.00 18.85 -4.52
N ASP A 71 9.12 18.33 -5.76
CA ASP A 71 10.23 18.68 -6.66
C ASP A 71 10.22 20.19 -7.01
N ARG A 72 9.02 20.78 -7.16
CA ARG A 72 8.86 22.19 -7.56
C ARG A 72 8.79 23.17 -6.41
N HIS A 73 8.21 22.78 -5.28
CA HIS A 73 7.86 23.73 -4.21
C HIS A 73 8.41 23.30 -2.84
N GLY A 74 9.13 22.17 -2.77
CA GLY A 74 9.65 21.63 -1.53
C GLY A 74 8.61 20.87 -0.66
N PRO A 75 9.05 20.30 0.47
CA PRO A 75 8.26 19.33 1.23
C PRO A 75 7.17 19.94 2.15
N LEU A 76 7.28 21.22 2.53
CA LEU A 76 6.44 21.82 3.58
C LEU A 76 4.96 21.72 3.28
N VAL A 77 4.55 22.17 2.08
CA VAL A 77 3.13 22.24 1.70
C VAL A 77 2.56 20.83 1.52
N SER A 78 3.29 19.93 0.84
CA SER A 78 2.84 18.55 0.62
C SER A 78 2.67 17.79 1.92
N MET A 79 3.60 17.93 2.87
CA MET A 79 3.51 17.29 4.18
C MET A 79 2.39 17.88 5.04
N GLY A 80 2.24 19.21 5.02
CA GLY A 80 1.18 19.91 5.75
C GLY A 80 -0.22 19.53 5.25
N LEU A 81 -0.42 19.53 3.94
CA LEU A 81 -1.68 19.06 3.32
C LEU A 81 -1.91 17.57 3.63
N GLY A 82 -0.85 16.76 3.64
CA GLY A 82 -0.93 15.35 4.03
C GLY A 82 -1.44 15.15 5.44
N PHE A 83 -0.86 15.84 6.43
CA PHE A 83 -1.34 15.80 7.83
C PHE A 83 -2.77 16.32 7.94
N GLY A 84 -3.08 17.45 7.30
CA GLY A 84 -4.42 18.04 7.34
C GLY A 84 -5.48 17.11 6.74
N ALA A 85 -5.23 16.54 5.57
CA ALA A 85 -6.14 15.60 4.93
C ALA A 85 -6.33 14.32 5.76
N MET A 86 -5.24 13.76 6.30
CA MET A 86 -5.36 12.55 7.12
C MET A 86 -6.13 12.81 8.42
N LEU A 87 -5.88 13.93 9.11
CA LEU A 87 -6.64 14.34 10.30
C LEU A 87 -8.12 14.55 9.98
N LEU A 88 -8.42 15.26 8.89
CA LEU A 88 -9.80 15.46 8.42
C LEU A 88 -10.49 14.13 8.15
N GLY A 89 -9.85 13.24 7.39
CA GLY A 89 -10.41 11.92 7.09
C GLY A 89 -10.62 11.06 8.32
N LEU A 90 -9.69 11.08 9.30
CA LEU A 90 -9.85 10.37 10.57
C LEU A 90 -11.02 10.92 11.38
N THR A 91 -11.16 12.24 11.47
CA THR A 91 -12.26 12.90 12.18
C THR A 91 -13.59 12.58 11.52
N VAL A 92 -13.70 12.72 10.19
CA VAL A 92 -14.92 12.37 9.44
C VAL A 92 -15.26 10.89 9.60
N GLY A 93 -14.28 9.99 9.54
CA GLY A 93 -14.48 8.56 9.74
C GLY A 93 -14.95 8.21 11.16
N SER A 94 -14.46 8.91 12.18
CA SER A 94 -14.89 8.73 13.57
C SER A 94 -16.32 9.22 13.83
N LEU A 95 -16.83 10.12 13.00
CA LEU A 95 -18.18 10.68 13.09
C LEU A 95 -19.14 10.09 12.06
N ALA A 96 -18.71 9.12 11.26
CA ALA A 96 -19.50 8.60 10.14
C ALA A 96 -20.82 7.99 10.62
N THR A 97 -21.94 8.49 10.07
CA THR A 97 -23.31 8.03 10.32
C THR A 97 -23.88 7.22 9.19
N ASP A 98 -23.29 7.32 8.00
CA ASP A 98 -23.66 6.60 6.79
C ASP A 98 -22.43 6.14 6.02
N VAL A 99 -22.63 5.25 5.05
CA VAL A 99 -21.55 4.64 4.27
C VAL A 99 -20.82 5.66 3.39
N TRP A 100 -21.51 6.65 2.83
CA TRP A 100 -20.90 7.63 1.92
C TRP A 100 -19.94 8.55 2.67
N MET A 101 -20.30 8.91 3.90
CA MET A 101 -19.44 9.65 4.80
C MET A 101 -18.17 8.83 5.15
N LEU A 102 -18.32 7.53 5.40
CA LEU A 102 -17.19 6.63 5.65
C LEU A 102 -16.31 6.47 4.41
N LEU A 103 -16.88 6.26 3.22
CA LEU A 103 -16.12 6.14 1.97
C LEU A 103 -15.37 7.43 1.63
N THR A 104 -16.00 8.59 1.84
CA THR A 104 -15.34 9.90 1.67
C THR A 104 -14.19 10.06 2.67
N ALA A 105 -14.42 9.69 3.92
CA ALA A 105 -13.37 9.69 4.95
C ALA A 105 -12.17 8.83 4.54
N ARG A 106 -12.41 7.63 3.99
CA ARG A 106 -11.37 6.72 3.50
C ARG A 106 -10.58 7.32 2.34
N LEU A 107 -11.24 7.97 1.38
CA LEU A 107 -10.58 8.66 0.28
C LEU A 107 -9.66 9.79 0.79
N VAL A 108 -10.17 10.62 1.70
CA VAL A 108 -9.42 11.74 2.28
C VAL A 108 -8.25 11.26 3.13
N GLN A 109 -8.42 10.18 3.92
CA GLN A 109 -7.34 9.51 4.64
C GLN A 109 -6.25 9.01 3.68
N GLY A 110 -6.66 8.39 2.58
CA GLY A 110 -5.74 7.93 1.53
C GLY A 110 -4.92 9.07 0.96
N LEU A 111 -5.56 10.20 0.60
CA LEU A 111 -4.87 11.40 0.13
C LEU A 111 -3.82 11.87 1.15
N GLY A 112 -4.19 11.92 2.43
CA GLY A 112 -3.26 12.28 3.50
C GLY A 112 -2.08 11.32 3.62
N ALA A 113 -2.37 10.02 3.70
CA ALA A 113 -1.36 8.97 3.82
C ALA A 113 -0.37 8.96 2.64
N GLY A 114 -0.86 9.11 1.42
CA GLY A 114 -0.02 9.15 0.21
C GLY A 114 0.90 10.36 0.18
N ALA A 115 0.38 11.54 0.52
CA ALA A 115 1.17 12.77 0.59
C ALA A 115 2.26 12.69 1.68
N ILE A 116 1.92 12.22 2.88
CA ILE A 116 2.89 12.01 3.96
C ILE A 116 3.95 10.99 3.55
N ASN A 117 3.53 9.83 3.04
CA ASN A 117 4.44 8.72 2.71
C ASN A 117 5.47 9.13 1.66
N LEU A 118 5.05 9.81 0.59
CA LEU A 118 6.01 10.27 -0.43
C LEU A 118 6.92 11.37 0.12
N THR A 119 6.35 12.40 0.75
CA THR A 119 7.11 13.56 1.24
C THR A 119 8.14 13.16 2.30
N LEU A 120 7.85 12.13 3.08
CA LEU A 120 8.75 11.56 4.07
C LEU A 120 10.13 11.19 3.47
N TYR A 121 10.18 10.57 2.28
CA TYR A 121 11.44 10.24 1.63
C TYR A 121 12.21 11.50 1.23
N VAL A 122 11.53 12.54 0.78
CA VAL A 122 12.13 13.86 0.47
C VAL A 122 12.70 14.49 1.74
N VAL A 123 11.94 14.49 2.84
CA VAL A 123 12.38 15.01 4.14
C VAL A 123 13.61 14.26 4.65
N ILE A 124 13.65 12.93 4.54
CA ILE A 124 14.83 12.14 4.95
C ILE A 124 16.05 12.51 4.11
N ALA A 125 15.88 12.69 2.80
CA ALA A 125 16.98 13.07 1.92
C ALA A 125 17.55 14.46 2.25
N LEU A 126 16.71 15.40 2.68
CA LEU A 126 17.11 16.77 3.04
C LEU A 126 17.67 16.89 4.47
N ALA A 127 17.07 16.15 5.43
CA ALA A 127 17.36 16.30 6.86
C ALA A 127 18.54 15.45 7.34
N PHE A 128 18.77 14.27 6.72
CA PHE A 128 19.74 13.31 7.22
C PHE A 128 20.95 13.15 6.26
N PRO A 129 22.20 13.13 6.80
CA PRO A 129 23.39 12.83 6.02
C PRO A 129 23.29 11.46 5.32
N ALA A 130 23.90 11.31 4.15
CA ALA A 130 23.83 10.11 3.33
C ALA A 130 24.14 8.82 4.13
N GLY A 131 25.16 8.84 5.00
CA GLY A 131 25.53 7.68 5.83
C GLY A 131 24.52 7.30 6.92
N ARG A 132 23.59 8.19 7.30
CA ARG A 132 22.53 7.89 8.28
C ARG A 132 21.19 7.49 7.66
N ARG A 133 20.97 7.81 6.38
CA ARG A 133 19.70 7.51 5.69
C ARG A 133 19.30 6.02 5.73
N PRO A 134 20.24 5.07 5.53
CA PRO A 134 19.89 3.64 5.61
C PRO A 134 19.34 3.23 6.99
N ALA A 135 19.93 3.75 8.08
CA ALA A 135 19.47 3.48 9.42
C ALA A 135 18.06 4.08 9.68
N VAL A 136 17.79 5.30 9.23
CA VAL A 136 16.48 5.93 9.32
C VAL A 136 15.43 5.14 8.54
N LEU A 137 15.74 4.72 7.32
CA LEU A 137 14.83 3.89 6.51
C LEU A 137 14.54 2.53 7.15
N ALA A 138 15.55 1.93 7.80
CA ALA A 138 15.35 0.69 8.57
C ALA A 138 14.40 0.90 9.76
N MET A 139 14.52 2.01 10.48
CA MET A 139 13.61 2.37 11.58
C MET A 139 12.18 2.58 11.07
N LEU A 140 12.00 3.22 9.92
CA LEU A 140 10.68 3.39 9.30
C LEU A 140 10.06 2.04 8.89
N SER A 141 10.86 1.12 8.36
CA SER A 141 10.40 -0.23 8.05
C SER A 141 9.93 -0.96 9.30
N PHE A 142 10.61 -0.77 10.43
CA PHE A 142 10.20 -1.32 11.72
C PHE A 142 8.88 -0.73 12.23
N CYS A 143 8.56 0.53 11.90
CA CYS A 143 7.28 1.15 12.22
C CYS A 143 6.07 0.50 11.52
N TRP A 144 6.26 -0.30 10.50
CA TRP A 144 5.21 -1.13 9.89
C TRP A 144 5.01 -2.47 10.63
N VAL A 145 6.10 -3.02 11.20
CA VAL A 145 6.06 -4.30 11.91
C VAL A 145 5.22 -4.18 13.20
N LEU A 146 5.40 -3.11 13.96
CA LEU A 146 4.71 -2.94 15.23
C LEU A 146 3.18 -2.84 15.09
N PRO A 147 2.60 -2.04 14.16
CA PRO A 147 1.17 -2.08 13.87
C PRO A 147 0.67 -3.41 13.31
N ALA A 148 1.51 -4.17 12.60
CA ALA A 148 1.13 -5.49 12.11
C ALA A 148 0.86 -6.47 13.26
N PHE A 149 1.58 -6.34 14.38
CA PHE A 149 1.35 -7.15 15.57
C PHE A 149 0.28 -6.59 16.51
N LEU A 150 0.33 -5.30 16.78
CA LEU A 150 -0.53 -4.65 17.77
C LEU A 150 -1.84 -4.14 17.15
N GLY A 151 -1.85 -3.86 15.84
CA GLY A 151 -3.01 -3.30 15.15
C GLY A 151 -4.27 -4.15 15.29
N PRO A 152 -4.27 -5.42 14.86
CA PRO A 152 -5.47 -6.25 14.94
C PRO A 152 -6.01 -6.44 16.36
N PRO A 153 -5.20 -6.76 17.40
CA PRO A 153 -5.70 -6.86 18.78
C PRO A 153 -6.26 -5.54 19.32
N ILE A 154 -5.57 -4.42 19.09
CA ILE A 154 -6.04 -3.10 19.51
C ILE A 154 -7.34 -2.76 18.78
N SER A 155 -7.38 -2.98 17.46
CA SER A 155 -8.57 -2.75 16.65
C SER A 155 -9.75 -3.58 17.13
N ALA A 156 -9.56 -4.87 17.42
CA ALA A 156 -10.60 -5.73 17.94
C ALA A 156 -11.15 -5.23 19.29
N ALA A 157 -10.29 -4.80 20.21
CA ALA A 157 -10.69 -4.21 21.49
C ALA A 157 -11.50 -2.91 21.30
N LEU A 158 -11.10 -2.06 20.34
CA LEU A 158 -11.82 -0.83 20.01
C LEU A 158 -13.16 -1.14 19.35
N VAL A 159 -13.22 -2.12 18.45
CA VAL A 159 -14.46 -2.57 17.77
C VAL A 159 -15.46 -3.11 18.77
N ALA A 160 -15.01 -3.84 19.80
CA ALA A 160 -15.90 -4.36 20.85
C ALA A 160 -16.68 -3.25 21.59
N VAL A 161 -16.15 -2.03 21.62
CA VAL A 161 -16.82 -0.85 22.18
C VAL A 161 -17.56 -0.08 21.09
N ASN A 162 -16.85 0.35 20.06
CA ASN A 162 -17.38 1.04 18.88
C ASN A 162 -16.34 1.08 17.77
N TRP A 163 -16.66 0.61 16.58
CA TRP A 163 -15.75 0.60 15.43
C TRP A 163 -15.19 1.99 15.08
N ARG A 164 -15.93 3.07 15.36
CA ARG A 164 -15.51 4.47 15.13
C ARG A 164 -14.28 4.85 15.93
N LEU A 165 -14.03 4.21 17.06
CA LEU A 165 -12.85 4.45 17.89
C LEU A 165 -11.54 4.11 17.18
N ASN A 166 -11.55 3.21 16.18
CA ASN A 166 -10.36 2.93 15.38
C ASN A 166 -9.86 4.15 14.61
N PHE A 167 -10.76 5.02 14.19
CA PHE A 167 -10.41 6.29 13.55
C PHE A 167 -10.00 7.33 14.61
N ALA A 168 -10.81 7.50 15.64
CA ALA A 168 -10.58 8.51 16.68
C ALA A 168 -9.25 8.30 17.43
N ALA A 169 -8.89 7.06 17.78
CA ALA A 169 -7.68 6.73 18.51
C ALA A 169 -6.38 7.12 17.80
N THR A 170 -6.41 7.23 16.47
CA THR A 170 -5.24 7.63 15.67
C THR A 170 -5.04 9.15 15.61
N VAL A 171 -6.09 9.94 15.85
CA VAL A 171 -6.03 11.42 15.79
C VAL A 171 -4.96 12.00 16.71
N PRO A 172 -4.91 11.70 18.03
CA PRO A 172 -3.89 12.27 18.91
C PRO A 172 -2.48 11.88 18.49
N LEU A 173 -2.26 10.66 18.04
CA LEU A 173 -0.96 10.19 17.56
C LEU A 173 -0.48 11.02 16.36
N LEU A 174 -1.38 11.26 15.40
CA LEU A 174 -1.05 12.03 14.20
C LEU A 174 -0.85 13.52 14.51
N LEU A 175 -1.57 14.08 15.49
CA LEU A 175 -1.36 15.45 15.96
C LEU A 175 0.04 15.61 16.60
N ILE A 176 0.46 14.65 17.42
CA ILE A 176 1.81 14.64 18.00
C ILE A 176 2.87 14.54 16.89
N ALA A 177 2.65 13.63 15.92
CA ALA A 177 3.56 13.49 14.77
C ALA A 177 3.68 14.82 13.99
N ALA A 178 2.57 15.47 13.70
CA ALA A 178 2.55 16.76 13.02
C ALA A 178 3.25 17.85 13.84
N ALA A 179 2.97 17.97 15.14
CA ALA A 179 3.60 18.95 16.03
C ALA A 179 5.12 18.78 16.10
N LEU A 180 5.62 17.56 16.16
CA LEU A 180 7.07 17.27 16.17
C LEU A 180 7.74 17.52 14.82
N THR A 181 7.03 17.30 13.71
CA THR A 181 7.60 17.43 12.37
C THR A 181 7.57 18.88 11.87
N TRP A 182 6.51 19.62 12.19
CA TRP A 182 6.21 20.95 11.63
C TRP A 182 7.34 22.00 11.78
N PRO A 183 7.98 22.16 12.95
CA PRO A 183 9.05 23.16 13.11
C PRO A 183 10.23 22.92 12.18
N HIS A 184 10.53 21.64 11.90
CA HIS A 184 11.66 21.24 11.07
C HIS A 184 11.37 21.40 9.58
N LEU A 185 10.12 21.24 9.16
CA LEU A 185 9.72 21.38 7.76
C LEU A 185 9.98 22.80 7.23
N LYS A 186 9.76 23.82 8.04
CA LYS A 186 10.06 25.22 7.65
C LYS A 186 11.54 25.40 7.33
N SER A 187 12.43 24.90 8.19
CA SER A 187 13.87 25.01 7.96
C SER A 187 14.37 24.16 6.79
N LEU A 188 13.70 23.05 6.49
CA LEU A 188 14.01 22.21 5.33
C LEU A 188 13.52 22.84 4.04
N GLN A 189 12.39 23.54 4.08
CA GLN A 189 11.87 24.30 2.92
C GLN A 189 12.86 25.36 2.44
N GLU A 190 13.51 26.06 3.34
CA GLU A 190 14.54 27.07 3.03
C GLU A 190 15.80 26.48 2.38
N ARG A 191 16.03 25.17 2.58
CA ARG A 191 17.17 24.42 2.03
C ARG A 191 16.83 23.66 0.75
N SER A 192 15.55 23.60 0.42
CA SER A 192 15.07 22.94 -0.79
C SER A 192 15.42 23.84 -1.98
N GLU A 193 16.14 23.31 -2.95
CA GLU A 193 16.35 23.96 -4.26
C GLU A 193 15.24 23.46 -5.19
N PRO A 194 14.22 24.29 -5.47
CA PRO A 194 13.14 23.89 -6.36
C PRO A 194 13.68 23.69 -7.77
N ASP A 195 13.38 22.57 -8.38
CA ASP A 195 13.70 22.30 -9.79
C ASP A 195 12.62 22.93 -10.68
N SER A 196 12.88 24.16 -11.17
CA SER A 196 11.99 24.87 -12.11
C SER A 196 11.81 24.12 -13.44
N ASP A 197 12.77 23.27 -13.82
CA ASP A 197 12.77 22.51 -15.07
C ASP A 197 12.14 21.12 -14.90
N ALA A 198 11.70 20.76 -13.69
CA ALA A 198 11.00 19.51 -13.43
C ALA A 198 9.78 19.36 -14.36
N PRO A 199 9.62 18.23 -15.05
CA PRO A 199 8.51 18.03 -15.98
C PRO A 199 7.17 18.30 -15.34
N GLY A 200 6.33 19.10 -16.00
CA GLY A 200 5.00 19.44 -15.51
C GLY A 200 4.14 18.21 -15.22
N THR A 201 3.24 18.36 -14.28
CA THR A 201 2.25 17.32 -14.00
C THR A 201 1.32 17.17 -15.20
N VAL A 202 1.29 15.98 -15.78
CA VAL A 202 0.32 15.64 -16.82
C VAL A 202 -1.00 15.32 -16.12
N TRP A 203 -1.76 16.35 -15.76
CA TRP A 203 -2.96 16.25 -14.91
C TRP A 203 -4.00 15.26 -15.43
N TRP A 204 -4.21 15.22 -16.75
CA TRP A 204 -5.14 14.26 -17.33
C TRP A 204 -4.68 12.79 -17.08
N ALA A 205 -3.36 12.52 -17.15
CA ALA A 205 -2.84 11.17 -16.91
C ALA A 205 -2.95 10.80 -15.43
N VAL A 206 -2.73 11.76 -14.52
CA VAL A 206 -2.96 11.58 -13.09
C VAL A 206 -4.43 11.27 -12.82
N ALA A 207 -5.34 12.08 -13.38
CA ALA A 207 -6.78 11.88 -13.22
C ALA A 207 -7.24 10.54 -13.83
N ALA A 208 -6.70 10.16 -15.00
CA ALA A 208 -6.99 8.88 -15.64
C ALA A 208 -6.55 7.70 -14.77
N VAL A 209 -5.29 7.70 -14.30
CA VAL A 209 -4.75 6.61 -13.48
C VAL A 209 -5.42 6.55 -12.11
N ALA A 210 -5.69 7.68 -11.48
CA ALA A 210 -6.36 7.76 -10.19
C ALA A 210 -7.86 7.40 -10.26
N GLY A 211 -8.53 7.75 -11.35
CA GLY A 211 -9.96 7.44 -11.56
C GLY A 211 -10.24 6.03 -12.06
N ALA A 212 -9.25 5.39 -12.69
CA ALA A 212 -9.42 4.06 -13.27
C ALA A 212 -9.89 2.99 -12.27
N PRO A 213 -9.36 2.89 -11.03
CA PRO A 213 -9.84 1.92 -10.04
C PRO A 213 -11.33 2.12 -9.72
N ALA A 214 -11.81 3.35 -9.60
CA ALA A 214 -13.21 3.63 -9.34
C ALA A 214 -14.11 3.18 -10.51
N LEU A 215 -13.68 3.44 -11.77
CA LEU A 215 -14.39 2.96 -12.97
C LEU A 215 -14.43 1.43 -13.04
N LEU A 216 -13.32 0.75 -12.75
CA LEU A 216 -13.27 -0.71 -12.73
C LEU A 216 -14.18 -1.28 -11.64
N GLN A 217 -14.24 -0.65 -10.47
CA GLN A 217 -15.11 -1.10 -9.39
C GLN A 217 -16.59 -0.84 -9.68
N LEU A 218 -16.93 0.30 -10.31
CA LEU A 218 -18.29 0.57 -10.78
C LEU A 218 -18.79 -0.47 -11.77
N ALA A 219 -17.91 -1.02 -12.59
CA ALA A 219 -18.27 -2.08 -13.55
C ALA A 219 -18.88 -3.32 -12.88
N GLY A 220 -18.53 -3.60 -11.62
CA GLY A 220 -19.07 -4.70 -10.83
C GLY A 220 -20.43 -4.42 -10.13
N GLN A 221 -20.98 -3.21 -10.25
CA GLN A 221 -22.18 -2.81 -9.49
C GLN A 221 -23.51 -3.13 -10.19
N GLY A 222 -23.51 -4.00 -11.20
CA GLY A 222 -24.77 -4.41 -11.85
C GLY A 222 -25.45 -3.34 -12.69
N LEU A 223 -24.68 -2.39 -13.25
CA LEU A 223 -25.20 -1.28 -14.05
C LEU A 223 -25.63 -1.68 -15.48
N GLY A 224 -25.87 -2.96 -15.74
CA GLY A 224 -26.21 -3.48 -17.07
C GLY A 224 -25.11 -3.17 -18.12
N HIS A 225 -25.50 -2.64 -19.27
CA HIS A 225 -24.52 -2.29 -20.35
C HIS A 225 -23.53 -1.19 -19.96
N TRP A 226 -23.84 -0.34 -18.97
CA TRP A 226 -22.91 0.67 -18.44
C TRP A 226 -21.72 0.04 -17.72
N SER A 227 -21.85 -1.18 -17.19
CA SER A 227 -20.74 -1.93 -16.60
C SER A 227 -19.61 -2.18 -17.59
N LEU A 228 -19.93 -2.56 -18.83
CA LEU A 228 -18.92 -2.77 -19.88
C LEU A 228 -18.23 -1.45 -20.27
N LEU A 229 -19.00 -0.37 -20.35
CA LEU A 229 -18.45 0.96 -20.65
C LEU A 229 -17.53 1.44 -19.52
N ALA A 230 -17.91 1.25 -18.26
CA ALA A 230 -17.09 1.58 -17.11
C ALA A 230 -15.79 0.76 -17.08
N ALA A 231 -15.86 -0.54 -17.35
CA ALA A 231 -14.67 -1.39 -17.46
C ALA A 231 -13.74 -0.95 -18.60
N ALA A 232 -14.30 -0.72 -19.79
CA ALA A 232 -13.54 -0.27 -20.96
C ALA A 232 -12.87 1.09 -20.70
N ALA A 233 -13.61 2.04 -20.10
CA ALA A 233 -13.09 3.36 -19.75
C ALA A 233 -11.97 3.25 -18.70
N GLY A 234 -12.12 2.42 -17.68
CA GLY A 234 -11.08 2.18 -16.67
C GLY A 234 -9.80 1.58 -17.25
N LEU A 235 -9.94 0.57 -18.12
CA LEU A 235 -8.79 -0.05 -18.82
C LEU A 235 -8.12 0.93 -19.80
N ALA A 236 -8.90 1.71 -20.55
CA ALA A 236 -8.37 2.75 -21.42
C ALA A 236 -7.61 3.83 -20.64
N ALA A 237 -8.17 4.27 -19.50
CA ALA A 237 -7.55 5.24 -18.63
C ALA A 237 -6.19 4.75 -18.10
N LEU A 238 -6.07 3.47 -17.72
CA LEU A 238 -4.79 2.86 -17.35
C LEU A 238 -3.83 2.77 -18.54
N GLY A 239 -4.29 2.26 -19.68
CA GLY A 239 -3.46 2.08 -20.88
C GLY A 239 -2.88 3.41 -21.40
N LEU A 240 -3.64 4.50 -21.34
CA LEU A 240 -3.21 5.82 -21.78
C LEU A 240 -2.43 6.58 -20.69
N GLY A 241 -2.84 6.45 -19.42
CA GLY A 241 -2.30 7.21 -18.30
C GLY A 241 -0.99 6.66 -17.74
N VAL A 242 -0.90 5.36 -17.50
CA VAL A 242 0.28 4.72 -16.87
C VAL A 242 1.58 5.00 -17.63
N PRO A 243 1.63 4.93 -18.98
CA PRO A 243 2.84 5.27 -19.72
C PRO A 243 3.28 6.73 -19.56
N LYS A 244 2.39 7.64 -19.21
CA LYS A 244 2.72 9.07 -18.99
C LYS A 244 3.18 9.37 -17.57
N VAL A 245 2.82 8.51 -16.63
CA VAL A 245 3.18 8.64 -15.22
C VAL A 245 4.49 7.95 -14.90
N LEU A 246 4.76 6.78 -15.50
CA LEU A 246 5.99 6.01 -15.29
C LEU A 246 7.14 6.51 -16.19
N PRO A 247 8.41 6.42 -15.71
CA PRO A 247 9.57 6.77 -16.50
C PRO A 247 9.71 5.89 -17.76
N PRO A 248 10.34 6.38 -18.85
CA PRO A 248 10.41 5.65 -20.12
C PRO A 248 11.00 4.23 -20.01
N ARG A 249 12.04 4.04 -19.20
CA ARG A 249 12.66 2.70 -18.97
C ARG A 249 11.73 1.72 -18.25
N ALA A 250 10.75 2.21 -17.49
CA ALA A 250 9.76 1.37 -16.83
C ALA A 250 8.71 0.77 -17.80
N ARG A 251 8.64 1.29 -19.02
CA ARG A 251 7.69 0.84 -20.07
C ARG A 251 8.19 -0.36 -20.86
N ASP A 252 9.51 -0.57 -20.88
CA ASP A 252 10.10 -1.73 -21.55
C ASP A 252 9.97 -2.98 -20.66
N LEU A 253 9.03 -3.85 -21.00
CA LEU A 253 8.77 -5.10 -20.27
C LEU A 253 9.65 -6.27 -20.74
N ARG A 254 10.65 -6.04 -21.59
CA ARG A 254 11.52 -7.11 -22.12
C ARG A 254 12.58 -7.51 -21.11
N ASN A 255 13.22 -6.54 -20.47
CA ASN A 255 14.26 -6.78 -19.47
C ASN A 255 14.47 -5.58 -18.53
N GLY A 256 15.16 -5.80 -17.42
CA GLY A 256 15.62 -4.77 -16.50
C GLY A 256 14.52 -4.12 -15.68
N LEU A 257 14.45 -2.77 -15.69
CA LEU A 257 13.62 -1.99 -14.78
C LEU A 257 12.11 -2.19 -14.99
N GLY A 258 11.67 -2.31 -16.23
CA GLY A 258 10.24 -2.49 -16.54
C GLY A 258 9.64 -3.75 -15.92
N PRO A 259 10.24 -4.94 -16.13
CA PRO A 259 9.80 -6.16 -15.48
C PRO A 259 9.83 -6.11 -13.95
N ILE A 260 10.82 -5.43 -13.33
CA ILE A 260 10.87 -5.23 -11.88
C ILE A 260 9.63 -4.45 -11.41
N ILE A 261 9.34 -3.32 -12.06
CA ILE A 261 8.22 -2.45 -11.73
C ILE A 261 6.88 -3.16 -11.97
N ALA A 262 6.75 -3.89 -13.08
CA ALA A 262 5.54 -4.66 -13.40
C ALA A 262 5.31 -5.80 -12.40
N SER A 263 6.35 -6.58 -12.09
CA SER A 263 6.27 -7.65 -11.09
C SER A 263 5.87 -7.09 -9.73
N ARG A 264 6.47 -5.96 -9.31
CA ARG A 264 6.13 -5.27 -8.05
C ARG A 264 4.67 -4.85 -8.02
N ALA A 265 4.16 -4.18 -9.06
CA ALA A 265 2.78 -3.70 -9.14
C ALA A 265 1.78 -4.84 -9.01
N VAL A 266 1.95 -5.89 -9.82
CA VAL A 266 1.01 -7.01 -9.86
C VAL A 266 1.03 -7.81 -8.56
N GLN A 267 2.22 -8.07 -8.02
CA GLN A 267 2.36 -8.83 -6.79
C GLN A 267 1.81 -8.12 -5.56
N THR A 268 2.13 -6.83 -5.39
CA THR A 268 1.61 -6.04 -4.27
C THR A 268 0.10 -5.86 -4.37
N GLY A 269 -0.41 -5.70 -5.61
CA GLY A 269 -1.85 -5.70 -5.88
C GLY A 269 -2.52 -6.99 -5.43
N ALA A 270 -1.98 -8.14 -5.82
CA ALA A 270 -2.51 -9.44 -5.43
C ALA A 270 -2.48 -9.64 -3.90
N PHE A 271 -1.38 -9.27 -3.25
CA PHE A 271 -1.23 -9.46 -1.80
C PHE A 271 -2.17 -8.58 -0.99
N TYR A 272 -2.19 -7.26 -1.22
CA TYR A 272 -3.03 -6.35 -0.43
C TYR A 272 -4.53 -6.56 -0.67
N SER A 273 -4.91 -6.91 -1.91
CA SER A 273 -6.30 -7.32 -2.17
C SER A 273 -6.62 -8.65 -1.48
N GLY A 274 -5.69 -9.60 -1.50
CA GLY A 274 -5.81 -10.87 -0.78
C GLY A 274 -5.97 -10.66 0.73
N GLU A 275 -5.23 -9.74 1.33
CA GLU A 275 -5.35 -9.39 2.75
C GLU A 275 -6.76 -8.92 3.11
N ALA A 276 -7.31 -7.99 2.32
CA ALA A 276 -8.66 -7.47 2.53
C ALA A 276 -9.74 -8.56 2.46
N PHE A 277 -9.69 -9.40 1.41
CA PHE A 277 -10.69 -10.43 1.21
C PHE A 277 -10.47 -11.68 2.07
N LEU A 278 -9.23 -11.98 2.49
CA LEU A 278 -8.96 -13.05 3.45
C LEU A 278 -9.61 -12.74 4.80
N LEU A 279 -9.48 -11.50 5.29
CA LEU A 279 -10.12 -11.10 6.54
C LEU A 279 -11.64 -11.31 6.48
N LEU A 280 -12.28 -10.86 5.41
CA LEU A 280 -13.71 -11.01 5.21
C LEU A 280 -14.09 -12.50 5.06
N GLY A 281 -13.30 -13.29 4.35
CA GLY A 281 -13.50 -14.73 4.15
C GLY A 281 -13.36 -15.53 5.46
N LEU A 282 -12.39 -15.18 6.31
CA LEU A 282 -12.23 -15.79 7.63
C LEU A 282 -13.44 -15.55 8.52
N GLN A 283 -14.02 -14.35 8.50
CA GLN A 283 -15.21 -14.04 9.28
C GLN A 283 -16.48 -14.71 8.69
N ASN A 284 -16.69 -14.60 7.39
CA ASN A 284 -17.94 -15.03 6.77
C ASN A 284 -18.01 -16.54 6.50
N LEU A 285 -16.90 -17.19 6.11
CA LEU A 285 -16.88 -18.61 5.77
C LEU A 285 -16.41 -19.51 6.91
N LYS A 286 -15.50 -19.01 7.75
CA LYS A 286 -14.93 -19.79 8.86
C LYS A 286 -15.49 -19.41 10.22
N GLY A 287 -16.37 -18.38 10.28
CA GLY A 287 -17.03 -17.96 11.51
C GLY A 287 -16.11 -17.38 12.58
N LEU A 288 -14.91 -16.91 12.18
CA LEU A 288 -13.97 -16.32 13.13
C LEU A 288 -14.44 -14.93 13.56
N ASP A 289 -14.23 -14.61 14.84
CA ASP A 289 -14.43 -13.24 15.30
C ASP A 289 -13.32 -12.30 14.80
N THR A 290 -13.50 -11.00 15.02
CA THR A 290 -12.56 -9.96 14.54
C THR A 290 -11.17 -10.15 15.11
N LEU A 291 -11.05 -10.59 16.37
CA LEU A 291 -9.75 -10.81 17.01
C LEU A 291 -9.03 -12.02 16.40
N GLN A 292 -9.73 -13.14 16.26
CA GLN A 292 -9.20 -14.39 15.70
C GLN A 292 -8.75 -14.20 14.25
N ALA A 293 -9.58 -13.55 13.43
CA ALA A 293 -9.26 -13.23 12.04
C ALA A 293 -8.07 -12.26 11.95
N GLY A 294 -8.01 -11.24 12.81
CA GLY A 294 -6.90 -10.32 12.90
C GLY A 294 -5.60 -10.99 13.33
N LEU A 295 -5.63 -11.90 14.32
CA LEU A 295 -4.47 -12.67 14.75
C LEU A 295 -3.94 -13.58 13.64
N ALA A 296 -4.83 -14.20 12.86
CA ALA A 296 -4.43 -15.02 11.71
C ALA A 296 -3.64 -14.20 10.68
N LEU A 297 -4.07 -12.95 10.39
CA LEU A 297 -3.33 -12.03 9.52
C LEU A 297 -2.00 -11.58 10.14
N THR A 298 -1.98 -11.34 11.46
CA THR A 298 -0.75 -10.95 12.17
C THR A 298 0.35 -11.99 12.02
N ILE A 299 0.01 -13.30 12.13
CA ILE A 299 0.97 -14.38 11.92
C ILE A 299 1.55 -14.34 10.49
N GLY A 300 0.73 -13.99 9.49
CA GLY A 300 1.20 -13.76 8.12
C GLY A 300 2.24 -12.65 8.00
N SER A 301 2.11 -11.59 8.82
CA SER A 301 3.09 -10.49 8.86
C SER A 301 4.46 -10.93 9.40
N LEU A 302 4.53 -12.00 10.22
CA LEU A 302 5.79 -12.64 10.60
C LEU A 302 6.52 -13.21 9.38
N GLY A 303 5.76 -13.82 8.44
CA GLY A 303 6.31 -14.28 7.16
C GLY A 303 6.99 -13.16 6.40
N TRP A 304 6.36 -11.98 6.30
CA TRP A 304 6.95 -10.80 5.64
C TRP A 304 8.27 -10.37 6.31
N SER A 305 8.27 -10.25 7.62
CA SER A 305 9.46 -9.88 8.38
C SER A 305 10.59 -10.90 8.19
N PHE A 306 10.27 -12.19 8.23
CA PHE A 306 11.20 -13.28 7.98
C PHE A 306 11.75 -13.23 6.54
N GLY A 307 10.92 -13.05 5.53
CA GLY A 307 11.35 -12.92 4.14
C GLY A 307 12.26 -11.72 3.91
N SER A 308 11.96 -10.58 4.53
CA SER A 308 12.79 -9.35 4.47
C SER A 308 14.15 -9.56 5.14
N TRP A 309 14.19 -10.27 6.26
CA TRP A 309 15.44 -10.63 6.92
C TRP A 309 16.25 -11.65 6.10
N LEU A 310 15.58 -12.67 5.57
CA LEU A 310 16.19 -13.75 4.80
C LEU A 310 16.88 -13.23 3.54
N GLN A 311 16.23 -12.33 2.76
CA GLN A 311 16.78 -11.76 1.55
C GLN A 311 18.07 -10.96 1.78
N ALA A 312 18.24 -10.38 2.98
CA ALA A 312 19.47 -9.65 3.34
C ALA A 312 20.66 -10.58 3.62
N ARG A 313 20.41 -11.86 3.90
CA ARG A 313 21.43 -12.88 4.22
C ARG A 313 21.76 -13.82 3.06
N ILE A 314 20.82 -13.98 2.12
CA ILE A 314 21.02 -14.85 0.96
C ILE A 314 21.92 -14.16 -0.06
N ARG A 315 23.02 -14.82 -0.43
CA ARG A 315 23.96 -14.36 -1.47
C ARG A 315 23.56 -14.89 -2.85
N LEU A 316 22.29 -14.71 -3.22
CA LEU A 316 21.81 -15.03 -4.57
C LEU A 316 21.61 -13.76 -5.38
N ARG A 317 21.61 -13.90 -6.71
CA ARG A 317 21.27 -12.81 -7.62
C ARG A 317 19.87 -12.26 -7.30
N ARG A 318 19.69 -10.96 -7.35
CA ARG A 318 18.42 -10.28 -6.97
C ARG A 318 17.25 -10.72 -7.81
N ASP A 319 17.44 -10.96 -9.11
CA ASP A 319 16.39 -11.50 -9.98
C ASP A 319 15.86 -12.86 -9.49
N ARG A 320 16.72 -13.75 -9.01
CA ARG A 320 16.32 -15.05 -8.47
C ARG A 320 15.55 -14.93 -7.16
N ILE A 321 15.97 -14.02 -6.28
CA ILE A 321 15.27 -13.77 -5.01
C ILE A 321 13.87 -13.20 -5.29
N ILE A 322 13.75 -12.26 -6.24
CA ILE A 322 12.45 -11.71 -6.66
C ILE A 322 11.55 -12.83 -7.21
N THR A 323 12.08 -13.67 -8.11
CA THR A 323 11.30 -14.79 -8.68
C THR A 323 10.88 -15.78 -7.61
N ALA A 324 11.77 -16.16 -6.69
CA ALA A 324 11.42 -17.05 -5.57
C ALA A 324 10.32 -16.42 -4.69
N GLY A 325 10.43 -15.12 -4.39
CA GLY A 325 9.41 -14.40 -3.62
C GLY A 325 8.04 -14.35 -4.33
N THR A 326 8.02 -14.11 -5.65
CA THR A 326 6.77 -14.16 -6.42
C THR A 326 6.16 -15.57 -6.44
N CYS A 327 6.97 -16.63 -6.53
CA CYS A 327 6.50 -18.00 -6.42
C CYS A 327 5.88 -18.28 -5.03
N PHE A 328 6.49 -17.80 -3.94
CA PHE A 328 5.95 -17.97 -2.59
C PHE A 328 4.59 -17.29 -2.43
N VAL A 329 4.41 -16.09 -3.00
CA VAL A 329 3.09 -15.44 -3.02
C VAL A 329 2.09 -16.28 -3.79
N ALA A 330 2.44 -16.78 -4.97
CA ALA A 330 1.54 -17.62 -5.79
C ALA A 330 1.14 -18.91 -5.05
N PHE A 331 2.09 -19.62 -4.43
CA PHE A 331 1.79 -20.80 -3.60
C PHE A 331 0.92 -20.48 -2.40
N GLY A 332 1.18 -19.34 -1.75
CA GLY A 332 0.34 -18.85 -0.67
C GLY A 332 -1.10 -18.58 -1.13
N MET A 333 -1.27 -17.88 -2.26
CA MET A 333 -2.60 -17.61 -2.85
C MET A 333 -3.32 -18.92 -3.23
N ALA A 334 -2.60 -19.90 -3.81
CA ALA A 334 -3.15 -21.23 -4.10
C ALA A 334 -3.62 -21.94 -2.82
N GLY A 335 -2.79 -21.92 -1.77
CA GLY A 335 -3.14 -22.50 -0.47
C GLY A 335 -4.36 -21.85 0.18
N ILE A 336 -4.48 -20.51 0.12
CA ILE A 336 -5.66 -19.78 0.60
C ILE A 336 -6.90 -20.12 -0.24
N THR A 337 -6.77 -20.22 -1.57
CA THR A 337 -7.87 -20.64 -2.44
C THR A 337 -8.44 -22.00 -1.97
N VAL A 338 -7.58 -22.98 -1.79
CA VAL A 338 -7.98 -24.33 -1.33
C VAL A 338 -8.57 -24.25 0.09
N PHE A 339 -7.95 -23.50 1.01
CA PHE A 339 -8.42 -23.33 2.38
C PHE A 339 -9.83 -22.72 2.46
N LEU A 340 -10.13 -21.70 1.66
CA LEU A 340 -11.44 -21.05 1.69
C LEU A 340 -12.52 -21.85 0.97
N THR A 341 -12.16 -22.61 -0.08
CA THR A 341 -13.13 -23.43 -0.84
C THR A 341 -13.45 -24.78 -0.16
N TRP A 342 -12.55 -25.30 0.66
CA TRP A 342 -12.75 -26.57 1.35
C TRP A 342 -13.15 -26.36 2.80
N THR A 343 -14.39 -26.71 3.14
CA THR A 343 -15.01 -26.43 4.45
C THR A 343 -14.36 -27.19 5.62
N GLY A 344 -13.77 -28.36 5.38
CA GLY A 344 -13.14 -29.19 6.41
C GLY A 344 -11.68 -28.85 6.73
N MET A 345 -11.07 -27.87 6.05
CA MET A 345 -9.66 -27.54 6.29
C MET A 345 -9.44 -26.82 7.62
N PRO A 346 -8.45 -27.26 8.40
CA PRO A 346 -8.10 -26.62 9.67
C PRO A 346 -7.46 -25.24 9.44
N LEU A 347 -7.71 -24.31 10.37
CA LEU A 347 -7.28 -22.91 10.28
C LEU A 347 -5.76 -22.74 10.07
N TRP A 348 -4.95 -23.60 10.69
CA TRP A 348 -3.49 -23.50 10.58
C TRP A 348 -2.97 -23.63 9.14
N ILE A 349 -3.69 -24.32 8.24
CA ILE A 349 -3.33 -24.40 6.80
C ILE A 349 -3.48 -23.04 6.14
N GLY A 350 -4.59 -22.33 6.39
CA GLY A 350 -4.80 -20.98 5.90
C GLY A 350 -3.73 -20.01 6.44
N VAL A 351 -3.43 -20.09 7.73
CA VAL A 351 -2.39 -19.30 8.37
C VAL A 351 -1.02 -19.59 7.78
N ALA A 352 -0.66 -20.86 7.56
CA ALA A 352 0.62 -21.24 6.94
C ALA A 352 0.71 -20.73 5.48
N ALA A 353 -0.37 -20.85 4.70
CA ALA A 353 -0.43 -20.35 3.33
C ALA A 353 -0.26 -18.82 3.30
N TRP A 354 -0.91 -18.09 4.21
CA TRP A 354 -0.76 -16.63 4.31
C TRP A 354 0.63 -16.21 4.77
N THR A 355 1.23 -16.95 5.72
CA THR A 355 2.61 -16.74 6.16
C THR A 355 3.60 -16.94 5.01
N LEU A 356 3.37 -17.94 4.16
CA LEU A 356 4.18 -18.19 2.97
C LEU A 356 4.06 -17.03 1.97
N ALA A 357 2.84 -16.53 1.72
CA ALA A 357 2.63 -15.35 0.88
C ALA A 357 3.34 -14.12 1.46
N GLY A 358 3.24 -13.89 2.77
CA GLY A 358 3.97 -12.82 3.47
C GLY A 358 5.49 -12.95 3.30
N CYS A 359 6.05 -14.15 3.48
CA CYS A 359 7.48 -14.40 3.25
C CYS A 359 7.89 -14.03 1.80
N GLY A 360 7.07 -14.40 0.81
CA GLY A 360 7.27 -14.00 -0.58
C GLY A 360 7.30 -12.48 -0.77
N MET A 361 6.39 -11.76 -0.10
CA MET A 361 6.39 -10.29 -0.10
C MET A 361 7.67 -9.70 0.48
N GLY A 362 8.11 -10.21 1.63
CA GLY A 362 9.36 -9.78 2.27
C GLY A 362 10.58 -9.96 1.37
N LEU A 363 10.68 -11.09 0.69
CA LEU A 363 11.72 -11.36 -0.30
C LEU A 363 11.69 -10.37 -1.46
N THR A 364 10.51 -10.13 -2.03
CA THR A 364 10.35 -9.38 -3.28
C THR A 364 10.44 -7.87 -3.08
N VAL A 365 9.77 -7.33 -2.05
CA VAL A 365 9.65 -5.89 -1.81
C VAL A 365 11.03 -5.26 -1.63
N SER A 366 11.85 -5.83 -0.77
CA SER A 366 13.21 -5.35 -0.51
C SER A 366 14.14 -5.59 -1.71
N SER A 367 14.06 -6.77 -2.34
CA SER A 367 14.93 -7.12 -3.48
C SER A 367 14.63 -6.29 -4.73
N THR A 368 13.36 -5.94 -5.00
CA THR A 368 13.02 -5.05 -6.12
C THR A 368 13.54 -3.64 -5.92
N ALA A 369 13.55 -3.12 -4.67
CA ALA A 369 14.14 -1.82 -4.37
C ALA A 369 15.66 -1.82 -4.61
N VAL A 370 16.38 -2.85 -4.13
CA VAL A 370 17.83 -3.00 -4.36
C VAL A 370 18.14 -3.16 -5.85
N ALA A 371 17.38 -4.01 -6.55
CA ALA A 371 17.58 -4.24 -7.99
C ALA A 371 17.33 -2.96 -8.81
N THR A 372 16.31 -2.18 -8.44
CA THR A 372 16.03 -0.88 -9.09
C THR A 372 17.18 0.08 -8.90
N MET A 373 17.76 0.19 -7.70
CA MET A 373 18.92 1.03 -7.44
C MET A 373 20.15 0.56 -8.21
N ALA A 374 20.37 -0.77 -8.28
CA ALA A 374 21.51 -1.35 -9.01
C ALA A 374 21.45 -1.09 -10.53
N LEU A 375 20.25 -1.06 -11.11
CA LEU A 375 20.04 -0.78 -12.54
C LEU A 375 19.92 0.71 -12.88
N SER A 376 19.99 1.58 -11.87
CA SER A 376 19.80 3.02 -12.04
C SER A 376 21.12 3.79 -11.85
N GLY A 377 21.40 4.71 -12.76
CA GLY A 377 22.49 5.67 -12.57
C GLY A 377 22.24 6.58 -11.35
N PRO A 378 23.28 7.18 -10.74
CA PRO A 378 23.15 7.99 -9.52
C PRO A 378 22.09 9.09 -9.59
N ARG A 379 21.93 9.73 -10.76
CA ARG A 379 20.93 10.78 -10.99
C ARG A 379 19.51 10.26 -11.20
N GLU A 380 19.35 8.96 -11.50
CA GLU A 380 18.06 8.34 -11.81
C GLU A 380 17.48 7.52 -10.65
N GLN A 381 18.28 7.23 -9.61
CA GLN A 381 17.90 6.37 -8.50
C GLN A 381 16.63 6.85 -7.79
N GLY A 382 16.54 8.15 -7.50
CA GLY A 382 15.34 8.73 -6.85
C GLY A 382 14.08 8.57 -7.72
N ARG A 383 14.17 8.92 -9.01
CA ARG A 383 13.07 8.81 -9.97
C ARG A 383 12.59 7.37 -10.15
N ASN A 384 13.52 6.43 -10.28
CA ASN A 384 13.20 5.03 -10.52
C ASN A 384 12.69 4.32 -9.24
N SER A 385 13.19 4.69 -8.06
CA SER A 385 12.64 4.24 -6.77
C SER A 385 11.24 4.81 -6.52
N GLY A 386 11.00 6.07 -6.89
CA GLY A 386 9.67 6.66 -6.88
C GLY A 386 8.68 5.91 -7.79
N ALA A 387 9.16 5.46 -8.97
CA ALA A 387 8.34 4.67 -9.88
C ALA A 387 7.90 3.31 -9.30
N LEU A 388 8.69 2.70 -8.40
CA LEU A 388 8.25 1.49 -7.68
C LEU A 388 7.06 1.78 -6.75
N LEU A 389 7.09 2.89 -6.00
CA LEU A 389 5.99 3.28 -5.11
C LEU A 389 4.71 3.60 -5.90
N VAL A 390 4.87 4.31 -7.02
CA VAL A 390 3.74 4.58 -7.93
C VAL A 390 3.17 3.28 -8.48
N ALA A 391 4.01 2.36 -8.95
CA ALA A 391 3.59 1.08 -9.50
C ALA A 391 2.91 0.19 -8.45
N GLU A 392 3.44 0.15 -7.23
CA GLU A 392 2.82 -0.52 -6.08
C GLU A 392 1.42 0.04 -5.81
N SER A 393 1.27 1.37 -5.78
CA SER A 393 -0.02 2.03 -5.54
C SER A 393 -1.01 1.78 -6.69
N ILE A 394 -0.55 1.80 -7.95
CA ILE A 394 -1.37 1.45 -9.11
C ILE A 394 -1.84 -0.01 -9.01
N GLY A 395 -0.90 -0.93 -8.79
CA GLY A 395 -1.20 -2.35 -8.67
C GLY A 395 -2.21 -2.64 -7.56
N SER A 396 -2.00 -2.08 -6.38
CA SER A 396 -2.90 -2.23 -5.23
C SER A 396 -4.29 -1.65 -5.51
N SER A 397 -4.38 -0.42 -6.04
CA SER A 397 -5.67 0.21 -6.37
C SER A 397 -6.45 -0.57 -7.43
N VAL A 398 -5.78 -0.93 -8.52
CA VAL A 398 -6.41 -1.64 -9.65
C VAL A 398 -6.87 -3.03 -9.23
N MET A 399 -6.02 -3.78 -8.53
CA MET A 399 -6.35 -5.14 -8.12
C MET A 399 -7.47 -5.14 -7.08
N THR A 400 -7.45 -4.21 -6.12
CA THR A 400 -8.54 -4.06 -5.14
C THR A 400 -9.86 -3.68 -5.82
N ALA A 401 -9.82 -2.84 -6.85
CA ALA A 401 -11.01 -2.49 -7.62
C ALA A 401 -11.55 -3.69 -8.42
N LEU A 402 -10.67 -4.45 -9.08
CA LEU A 402 -11.05 -5.66 -9.83
C LEU A 402 -11.62 -6.76 -8.92
N THR A 403 -10.98 -7.02 -7.78
CA THR A 403 -11.49 -7.97 -6.79
C THR A 403 -12.81 -7.49 -6.19
N GLY A 404 -12.94 -6.18 -5.94
CA GLY A 404 -14.18 -5.58 -5.48
C GLY A 404 -15.32 -5.70 -6.48
N ALA A 405 -15.05 -5.45 -7.76
CA ALA A 405 -16.02 -5.65 -8.84
C ALA A 405 -16.44 -7.13 -8.96
N CYS A 406 -15.47 -8.05 -8.93
CA CYS A 406 -15.72 -9.49 -8.94
C CYS A 406 -16.59 -9.91 -7.75
N TYR A 407 -16.27 -9.42 -6.53
CA TYR A 407 -17.06 -9.69 -5.34
C TYR A 407 -18.51 -9.22 -5.48
N ALA A 408 -18.72 -7.99 -5.97
CA ALA A 408 -20.05 -7.42 -6.12
C ALA A 408 -20.92 -8.20 -7.12
N VAL A 409 -20.34 -8.59 -8.27
CA VAL A 409 -21.04 -9.41 -9.28
C VAL A 409 -21.41 -10.79 -8.72
N LEU A 410 -20.45 -11.48 -8.10
CA LEU A 410 -20.68 -12.83 -7.59
C LEU A 410 -21.65 -12.84 -6.40
N LEU A 411 -21.63 -11.79 -5.57
CA LEU A 411 -22.59 -11.63 -4.48
C LEU A 411 -24.02 -11.44 -5.01
N ALA A 412 -24.18 -10.67 -6.10
CA ALA A 412 -25.49 -10.44 -6.72
C ALA A 412 -26.06 -11.71 -7.38
N GLU A 413 -25.20 -12.61 -7.86
CA GLU A 413 -25.56 -13.89 -8.47
C GLU A 413 -25.62 -15.04 -7.45
N GLU A 414 -25.48 -14.77 -6.16
CA GLU A 414 -25.46 -15.74 -5.05
C GLU A 414 -24.38 -16.83 -5.22
N VAL A 415 -23.29 -16.52 -5.95
CA VAL A 415 -22.17 -17.43 -6.18
C VAL A 415 -21.12 -17.28 -5.08
N PRO A 416 -20.50 -18.38 -4.59
CA PRO A 416 -19.42 -18.32 -3.62
C PRO A 416 -18.22 -17.48 -4.11
N ALA A 417 -18.13 -16.23 -3.69
CA ALA A 417 -17.21 -15.23 -4.28
C ALA A 417 -15.73 -15.48 -3.94
N PHE A 418 -15.42 -15.95 -2.72
CA PHE A 418 -14.04 -15.97 -2.22
C PHE A 418 -13.12 -16.91 -3.02
N GLY A 419 -13.60 -18.07 -3.44
CA GLY A 419 -12.83 -18.98 -4.30
C GLY A 419 -12.41 -18.33 -5.61
N TRP A 420 -13.32 -17.64 -6.29
CA TRP A 420 -13.06 -16.96 -7.56
C TRP A 420 -12.11 -15.77 -7.38
N ILE A 421 -12.28 -15.00 -6.30
CA ILE A 421 -11.38 -13.89 -5.97
C ILE A 421 -9.94 -14.40 -5.80
N PHE A 422 -9.73 -15.44 -5.00
CA PHE A 422 -8.39 -15.97 -4.78
C PHE A 422 -7.80 -16.69 -6.00
N LEU A 423 -8.62 -17.27 -6.86
CA LEU A 423 -8.18 -17.74 -8.18
C LEU A 423 -7.70 -16.60 -9.08
N MET A 424 -8.40 -15.46 -9.08
CA MET A 424 -7.97 -14.27 -9.81
C MET A 424 -6.65 -13.72 -9.25
N LEU A 425 -6.48 -13.69 -7.92
CA LEU A 425 -5.24 -13.25 -7.27
C LEU A 425 -4.08 -14.23 -7.53
N LEU A 426 -4.37 -15.53 -7.61
CA LEU A 426 -3.41 -16.55 -8.03
C LEU A 426 -2.96 -16.33 -9.48
N ALA A 427 -3.90 -16.08 -10.39
CA ALA A 427 -3.58 -15.76 -11.78
C ALA A 427 -2.72 -14.50 -11.91
N ALA A 428 -3.03 -13.45 -11.13
CA ALA A 428 -2.20 -12.26 -11.04
C ALA A 428 -0.79 -12.58 -10.51
N SER A 429 -0.67 -13.43 -9.48
CA SER A 429 0.64 -13.84 -8.96
C SER A 429 1.46 -14.64 -9.99
N VAL A 430 0.82 -15.45 -10.82
CA VAL A 430 1.48 -16.13 -11.96
C VAL A 430 1.97 -15.12 -12.99
N LEU A 431 1.20 -14.07 -13.30
CA LEU A 431 1.67 -12.97 -14.16
C LEU A 431 2.87 -12.23 -13.55
N ALA A 432 2.89 -12.04 -12.22
CA ALA A 432 4.05 -11.47 -11.54
C ALA A 432 5.29 -12.36 -11.67
N ILE A 433 5.15 -13.69 -11.61
CA ILE A 433 6.23 -14.65 -11.89
C ILE A 433 6.73 -14.47 -13.33
N ALA A 434 5.83 -14.43 -14.29
CA ALA A 434 6.20 -14.25 -15.70
C ALA A 434 6.95 -12.93 -15.95
N ALA A 435 6.56 -11.85 -15.25
CA ALA A 435 7.29 -10.58 -15.28
C ALA A 435 8.67 -10.72 -14.62
N SER A 436 8.76 -11.38 -13.46
CA SER A 436 10.02 -11.54 -12.72
C SER A 436 11.08 -12.33 -13.51
N LEU A 437 10.67 -13.32 -14.30
CA LEU A 437 11.57 -14.11 -15.16
C LEU A 437 12.21 -13.28 -16.29
N ARG A 438 11.64 -12.12 -16.64
CA ARG A 438 12.18 -11.21 -17.65
C ARG A 438 13.15 -10.16 -17.11
N ILE A 439 13.40 -10.11 -15.80
CA ILE A 439 14.28 -9.11 -15.17
C ILE A 439 15.72 -9.20 -15.73
N GLY A 440 16.19 -10.40 -16.01
CA GLY A 440 17.58 -10.64 -16.37
C GLY A 440 18.51 -10.64 -15.15
N PRO A 441 19.80 -10.91 -15.35
CA PRO A 441 20.76 -11.03 -14.26
C PRO A 441 21.03 -9.70 -13.57
N VAL A 442 20.68 -9.60 -12.27
CA VAL A 442 20.99 -8.44 -11.41
C VAL A 442 21.84 -8.93 -10.25
N HIS A 443 23.07 -8.39 -10.16
CA HIS A 443 24.01 -8.63 -9.07
C HIS A 443 23.90 -7.50 -8.04
N ASP A 444 24.28 -7.78 -6.80
CA ASP A 444 24.42 -6.73 -5.80
C ASP A 444 25.51 -5.75 -6.23
N ILE A 445 25.32 -4.48 -5.93
CA ILE A 445 26.39 -3.49 -6.04
C ILE A 445 27.45 -3.98 -5.06
N ALA A 446 28.59 -4.42 -5.60
CA ALA A 446 29.72 -4.82 -4.77
C ALA A 446 30.07 -3.64 -3.85
N GLY A 447 29.90 -3.87 -2.53
CA GLY A 447 30.28 -2.92 -1.50
C GLY A 447 31.80 -2.83 -1.38
#